data_7c2eafa9d6654df66fbce6f9323801cf
#
_entry.id   7c2eafa9d6654df66fbce6f9323801cf
#
_cell.length_a   1.000
_cell.length_b   1.000
_cell.length_c   1.000
_cell.angle_alpha   90.00
_cell.angle_beta   90.00
_cell.angle_gamma   90.00
#
_symmetry.space_group_name_H-M   'P 1'
#
loop_
_entity.id
_entity.type
_entity.pdbx_description
1 polymer ?
#
loop_
_entity_poly.entity_id
_entity_poly.type
_entity_poly.pdbx_seq_one_letter_code
_entity_poly.pdbx_strand_id
1 'polypeptide(L)'
;MRYSLQTGPSYNPRMVGAYEFDNLPGCSQVVVSHSMFLNPEERGKKLSEHLAMKRVFHARDLGYDYMLCTVCTTNKAQLKVIERNGWERLTSFKSSKTEHEVLIYGRKV
;
A
#
# COMPACT_ATOMS: atom_id res chain seq x y z
N MET A 1 10.38 -4.13 6.30
CA MET A 1 10.41 -5.56 5.88
C MET A 1 9.52 -5.76 4.66
N ARG A 2 9.99 -6.54 3.72
CA ARG A 2 9.27 -6.81 2.48
C ARG A 2 8.40 -8.06 2.60
N TYR A 3 7.18 -7.98 2.10
CA TYR A 3 6.23 -9.08 2.06
C TYR A 3 5.76 -9.33 0.63
N SER A 4 5.68 -10.58 0.23
CA SER A 4 5.18 -10.97 -1.08
C SER A 4 3.66 -11.14 -1.06
N LEU A 5 3.00 -10.67 -2.11
CA LEU A 5 1.59 -10.95 -2.36
C LEU A 5 1.52 -12.21 -3.22
N GLN A 6 0.77 -13.21 -2.76
CA GLN A 6 0.68 -14.50 -3.42
C GLN A 6 -0.76 -14.91 -3.66
N THR A 7 -0.99 -15.65 -4.75
CA THR A 7 -2.26 -16.29 -5.07
C THR A 7 -2.03 -17.74 -5.48
N GLY A 8 -3.11 -18.49 -5.63
CA GLY A 8 -3.05 -19.89 -6.01
C GLY A 8 -3.08 -20.81 -4.81
N PRO A 9 -3.04 -22.13 -5.05
CA PRO A 9 -3.10 -23.12 -3.98
C PRO A 9 -1.85 -23.06 -3.10
N SER A 10 -2.00 -23.38 -1.83
CA SER A 10 -0.90 -23.30 -0.86
C SER A 10 0.30 -24.18 -1.20
N TYR A 11 0.08 -25.26 -1.95
CA TYR A 11 1.15 -26.14 -2.40
C TYR A 11 1.87 -25.64 -3.65
N ASN A 12 1.35 -24.61 -4.31
CA ASN A 12 1.96 -23.99 -5.49
C ASN A 12 1.60 -22.51 -5.55
N PRO A 13 2.08 -21.71 -4.60
CA PRO A 13 1.77 -20.28 -4.56
C PRO A 13 2.47 -19.54 -5.70
N ARG A 14 1.78 -18.56 -6.28
CA ARG A 14 2.33 -17.70 -7.31
C ARG A 14 2.45 -16.28 -6.77
N MET A 15 3.66 -15.69 -6.83
CA MET A 15 3.87 -14.31 -6.42
C MET A 15 3.28 -13.38 -7.49
N VAL A 16 2.38 -12.49 -7.07
CA VAL A 16 1.73 -11.54 -7.97
C VAL A 16 2.16 -10.09 -7.69
N GLY A 17 2.83 -9.85 -6.60
CA GLY A 17 3.30 -8.52 -6.22
C GLY A 17 4.01 -8.55 -4.87
N ALA A 18 4.28 -7.37 -4.34
CA ALA A 18 4.91 -7.23 -3.03
C ALA A 18 4.60 -5.85 -2.43
N TYR A 19 4.90 -5.70 -1.16
CA TYR A 19 4.84 -4.43 -0.44
C TYR A 19 5.84 -4.45 0.71
N GLU A 20 6.14 -3.28 1.25
CA GLU A 20 7.07 -3.15 2.38
C GLU A 20 6.42 -2.40 3.53
N PHE A 21 6.74 -2.84 4.75
CA PHE A 21 6.32 -2.21 5.99
C PHE A 21 7.54 -1.76 6.79
N ASP A 22 7.51 -0.53 7.25
CA ASP A 22 8.49 -0.02 8.22
C ASP A 22 7.76 0.77 9.30
N ASN A 23 8.26 0.67 10.54
CA ASN A 23 7.72 1.49 11.61
C ASN A 23 8.00 2.96 11.34
N LEU A 24 7.05 3.82 11.70
CA LEU A 24 7.34 5.25 11.77
C LEU A 24 8.33 5.46 12.92
N PRO A 25 9.50 6.07 12.67
CA PRO A 25 10.48 6.28 13.73
C PRO A 25 9.88 6.98 14.95
N GLY A 26 10.13 6.42 16.12
CA GLY A 26 9.59 6.96 17.38
C GLY A 26 8.16 6.54 17.71
N CYS A 27 7.53 5.70 16.89
CA CYS A 27 6.16 5.26 17.13
C CYS A 27 5.95 3.82 16.67
N SER A 28 5.76 2.90 17.60
CA SER A 28 5.55 1.49 17.31
C SER A 28 4.13 1.16 16.83
N GLN A 29 3.17 2.07 16.97
CA GLN A 29 1.79 1.83 16.57
C GLN A 29 1.49 2.22 15.14
N VAL A 30 2.38 2.95 14.47
CA VAL A 30 2.18 3.43 13.11
C VAL A 30 3.13 2.72 12.16
N VAL A 31 2.57 2.14 11.09
CA VAL A 31 3.35 1.52 10.02
C VAL A 31 3.31 2.39 8.78
N VAL A 32 4.44 2.52 8.11
CA VAL A 32 4.54 3.14 6.79
C VAL A 32 4.55 2.00 5.77
N SER A 33 3.52 1.95 4.92
CA SER A 33 3.43 0.99 3.84
C SER A 33 3.92 1.65 2.56
N HIS A 34 4.89 1.02 1.91
CA HIS A 34 5.50 1.59 0.71
C HIS A 34 5.93 0.52 -0.27
N SER A 35 6.36 0.95 -1.46
CA SER A 35 6.89 0.05 -2.49
C SER A 35 5.93 -1.06 -2.89
N MET A 36 4.61 -0.81 -2.81
CA MET A 36 3.61 -1.77 -3.23
C MET A 36 3.55 -1.82 -4.76
N PHE A 37 3.59 -3.03 -5.31
CA PHE A 37 3.42 -3.23 -6.74
C PHE A 37 2.69 -4.54 -7.03
N LEU A 38 2.09 -4.58 -8.21
CA LEU A 38 1.56 -5.81 -8.81
C LEU A 38 2.29 -6.08 -10.11
N ASN A 39 2.54 -7.35 -10.40
CA ASN A 39 3.10 -7.74 -11.68
C ASN A 39 2.18 -7.24 -12.81
N PRO A 40 2.73 -6.80 -13.96
CA PRO A 40 1.92 -6.25 -15.05
C PRO A 40 0.80 -7.16 -15.53
N GLU A 41 1.03 -8.47 -15.57
CA GLU A 41 0.02 -9.45 -16.00
C GLU A 41 -1.15 -9.60 -15.03
N GLU A 42 -1.00 -9.10 -13.81
CA GLU A 42 -2.05 -9.17 -12.78
C GLU A 42 -2.89 -7.90 -12.70
N ARG A 43 -2.49 -6.85 -13.41
CA ARG A 43 -3.20 -5.57 -13.39
C ARG A 43 -4.49 -5.66 -14.20
N GLY A 44 -5.50 -4.89 -13.79
CA GLY A 44 -6.78 -4.83 -14.49
C GLY A 44 -7.74 -5.97 -14.21
N LYS A 45 -7.41 -6.89 -13.31
CA LYS A 45 -8.24 -8.04 -12.96
C LYS A 45 -9.02 -7.86 -11.67
N LYS A 46 -9.17 -6.64 -11.19
CA LYS A 46 -9.76 -6.30 -9.87
C LYS A 46 -9.01 -6.93 -8.69
N LEU A 47 -7.90 -7.57 -8.94
CA LEU A 47 -7.09 -8.20 -7.92
C LEU A 47 -6.39 -7.15 -7.05
N SER A 48 -6.11 -5.97 -7.60
CA SER A 48 -5.42 -4.90 -6.90
C SER A 48 -6.15 -4.44 -5.64
N GLU A 49 -7.48 -4.32 -5.68
CA GLU A 49 -8.26 -3.92 -4.50
C GLU A 49 -8.23 -4.99 -3.41
N HIS A 50 -8.37 -6.25 -3.80
CA HIS A 50 -8.33 -7.37 -2.86
C HIS A 50 -6.96 -7.45 -2.18
N LEU A 51 -5.88 -7.33 -2.94
CA LEU A 51 -4.52 -7.41 -2.40
C LEU A 51 -4.16 -6.16 -1.60
N ALA A 52 -4.67 -5.00 -1.97
CA ALA A 52 -4.48 -3.78 -1.19
C ALA A 52 -5.11 -3.90 0.20
N MET A 53 -6.29 -4.52 0.30
CA MET A 53 -6.92 -4.76 1.60
C MET A 53 -6.20 -5.84 2.41
N LYS A 54 -5.57 -6.81 1.75
CA LYS A 54 -4.74 -7.80 2.46
C LYS A 54 -3.64 -7.15 3.27
N ARG A 55 -2.97 -6.14 2.75
CA ARG A 55 -1.92 -5.45 3.52
C ARG A 55 -2.47 -4.71 4.73
N VAL A 56 -3.71 -4.19 4.63
CA VAL A 56 -4.38 -3.56 5.78
C VAL A 56 -4.64 -4.57 6.88
N PHE A 57 -5.18 -5.73 6.53
CA PHE A 57 -5.41 -6.82 7.49
C PHE A 57 -4.10 -7.34 8.07
N HIS A 58 -3.06 -7.44 7.27
CA HIS A 58 -1.74 -7.85 7.73
C HIS A 58 -1.17 -6.87 8.76
N ALA A 59 -1.30 -5.56 8.52
CA ALA A 59 -0.87 -4.55 9.47
C ALA A 59 -1.62 -4.67 10.80
N ARG A 60 -2.93 -4.94 10.74
CA ARG A 60 -3.75 -5.18 11.93
C ARG A 60 -3.24 -6.40 12.69
N ASP A 61 -2.96 -7.49 11.99
CA ASP A 61 -2.48 -8.74 12.60
C ASP A 61 -1.11 -8.55 13.26
N LEU A 62 -0.28 -7.65 12.74
CA LEU A 62 1.02 -7.32 13.32
C LEU A 62 0.91 -6.38 14.53
N GLY A 63 -0.29 -5.90 14.86
CA GLY A 63 -0.53 -5.07 16.04
C GLY A 63 -0.42 -3.56 15.81
N TYR A 64 -0.39 -3.11 14.56
CA TYR A 64 -0.41 -1.68 14.27
C TYR A 64 -1.83 -1.11 14.43
N ASP A 65 -1.90 0.17 14.77
CA ASP A 65 -3.16 0.90 14.92
C ASP A 65 -3.46 1.81 13.74
N TYR A 66 -2.42 2.23 13.03
CA TYR A 66 -2.54 3.20 11.95
C TYR A 66 -1.53 2.94 10.85
N MET A 67 -1.93 3.22 9.61
CA MET A 67 -1.05 3.08 8.43
C MET A 67 -0.90 4.41 7.72
N LEU A 68 0.30 4.67 7.22
CA LEU A 68 0.60 5.78 6.31
C LEU A 68 1.10 5.23 4.98
N CYS A 69 0.77 5.91 3.91
CA CYS A 69 1.39 5.65 2.60
C CYS A 69 1.49 6.94 1.79
N THR A 70 2.34 6.93 0.78
CA THR A 70 2.49 8.04 -0.15
C THR A 70 2.13 7.58 -1.55
N VAL A 71 1.52 8.48 -2.33
CA VAL A 71 1.13 8.20 -3.70
C VAL A 71 1.46 9.41 -4.55
N CYS A 72 2.17 9.20 -5.65
CA CYS A 72 2.39 10.26 -6.63
C CYS A 72 1.09 10.46 -7.45
N THR A 73 0.74 11.71 -7.72
CA THR A 73 -0.49 12.03 -8.49
C THR A 73 -0.50 11.44 -9.89
N THR A 74 0.67 11.08 -10.43
CA THR A 74 0.76 10.41 -11.72
C THR A 74 0.33 8.94 -11.67
N ASN A 75 0.30 8.34 -10.48
CA ASN A 75 -0.13 6.95 -10.31
C ASN A 75 -1.64 6.87 -10.09
N LYS A 76 -2.39 7.07 -11.16
CA LYS A 76 -3.85 7.16 -11.10
C LYS A 76 -4.53 5.85 -10.70
N ALA A 77 -3.95 4.72 -11.08
CA ALA A 77 -4.48 3.41 -10.71
C ALA A 77 -4.46 3.21 -9.20
N GLN A 78 -3.33 3.54 -8.56
CA GLN A 78 -3.21 3.42 -7.10
C GLN A 78 -4.09 4.42 -6.37
N LEU A 79 -4.24 5.64 -6.90
CA LEU A 79 -5.13 6.63 -6.31
C LEU A 79 -6.56 6.13 -6.22
N LYS A 80 -7.06 5.49 -7.27
CA LYS A 80 -8.41 4.92 -7.28
C LYS A 80 -8.59 3.87 -6.19
N VAL A 81 -7.62 2.97 -6.05
CA VAL A 81 -7.67 1.92 -5.03
C VAL A 81 -7.62 2.52 -3.63
N ILE A 82 -6.74 3.47 -3.39
CA ILE A 82 -6.58 4.15 -2.09
C ILE A 82 -7.89 4.87 -1.71
N GLU A 83 -8.46 5.65 -2.61
CA GLU A 83 -9.67 6.42 -2.33
C GLU A 83 -10.90 5.56 -2.08
N ARG A 84 -10.96 4.36 -2.68
CA ARG A 84 -12.06 3.41 -2.47
C ARG A 84 -11.98 2.63 -1.17
N ASN A 85 -10.80 2.56 -0.55
CA ASN A 85 -10.56 1.66 0.58
C ASN A 85 -10.40 2.40 1.91
N GLY A 86 -11.01 3.56 2.05
CA GLY A 86 -11.11 4.24 3.33
C GLY A 86 -9.86 4.99 3.76
N TRP A 87 -8.96 5.26 2.85
CA TRP A 87 -7.80 6.09 3.13
C TRP A 87 -8.17 7.57 3.11
N GLU A 88 -7.65 8.32 4.07
CA GLU A 88 -7.86 9.76 4.18
C GLU A 88 -6.62 10.49 3.70
N ARG A 89 -6.81 11.49 2.83
CA ARG A 89 -5.71 12.36 2.43
C ARG A 89 -5.36 13.29 3.58
N LEU A 90 -4.12 13.22 4.05
CA LEU A 90 -3.64 14.04 5.16
C LEU A 90 -2.99 15.33 4.68
N THR A 91 -2.14 15.25 3.67
CA THR A 91 -1.45 16.39 3.10
C THR A 91 -0.86 16.04 1.74
N SER A 92 -0.29 17.05 1.08
CA SER A 92 0.42 16.86 -0.18
C SER A 92 1.60 17.85 -0.24
N PHE A 93 2.56 17.52 -1.09
CA PHE A 93 3.68 18.42 -1.35
C PHE A 93 4.23 18.16 -2.76
N LYS A 94 4.93 19.15 -3.30
CA LYS A 94 5.59 19.00 -4.59
C LYS A 94 7.00 18.46 -4.37
N SER A 95 7.33 17.35 -5.02
CA SER A 95 8.67 16.78 -4.93
C SER A 95 9.67 17.65 -5.67
N SER A 96 10.75 18.04 -5.00
CA SER A 96 11.83 18.80 -5.64
C SER A 96 12.64 17.93 -6.62
N LYS A 97 12.54 16.62 -6.50
CA LYS A 97 13.28 15.67 -7.35
C LYS A 97 12.57 15.38 -8.66
N THR A 98 11.25 15.24 -8.63
CA THR A 98 10.46 14.84 -9.81
C THR A 98 9.55 15.95 -10.32
N GLU A 99 9.34 16.99 -9.53
CA GLU A 99 8.38 18.07 -9.75
C GLU A 99 6.91 17.62 -9.79
N HIS A 100 6.64 16.36 -9.48
CA HIS A 100 5.29 15.85 -9.33
C HIS A 100 4.77 16.06 -7.91
N GLU A 101 3.46 16.16 -7.77
CA GLU A 101 2.83 16.26 -6.46
C GLU A 101 2.74 14.87 -5.83
N VAL A 102 3.09 14.79 -4.55
CA VAL A 102 3.01 13.58 -3.74
C VAL A 102 1.93 13.77 -2.70
N LEU A 103 1.03 12.79 -2.59
CA LEU A 103 -0.06 12.78 -1.62
C LEU A 103 0.31 11.84 -0.48
N ILE A 104 0.02 12.26 0.75
CA ILE A 104 0.19 11.43 1.95
C ILE A 104 -1.20 11.03 2.44
N TYR A 105 -1.41 9.73 2.56
CA TYR A 105 -2.67 9.14 3.04
C TYR A 105 -2.44 8.39 4.33
N GLY A 106 -3.48 8.34 5.14
CA GLY A 106 -3.48 7.54 6.36
C GLY A 106 -4.82 6.86 6.56
N ARG A 107 -4.83 5.76 7.34
CA ARG A 107 -6.04 5.10 7.75
C ARG A 107 -5.81 4.30 9.04
N LYS A 108 -6.89 4.13 9.80
CA LYS A 108 -6.89 3.18 10.92
C LYS A 108 -6.91 1.75 10.40
N VAL A 109 -6.33 0.85 11.13
CA VAL A 109 -6.31 -0.57 10.77
C VAL A 109 -7.02 -1.45 11.80
#